data_6674d3a9455432ba2711c01e63e3eee9
#
_entry.id   6674d3a9455432ba2711c01e63e3eee9
#
_cell.length_a   1.000
_cell.length_b   1.000
_cell.length_c   1.000
_cell.angle_alpha   90.00
_cell.angle_beta   90.00
_cell.angle_gamma   90.00
#
_symmetry.space_group_name_H-M   'P 1'
#
loop_
_entity.id
_entity.type
_entity.pdbx_description
1 polymer ?
#
loop_
_entity_poly.entity_id
_entity_poly.type
_entity_poly.pdbx_seq_one_letter_code
_entity_poly.pdbx_strand_id
1 'polypeptide(L)'
;MAALAKGFLIRAAREEDVPVVAALEAEVFPDPWPAHLYIQEVGQPLRYHRVVYTEDGFLVAYLFACWQVDELHVLKVATHPLHEGKGLATSLMAEAKVEAERGGAHGLVLEVRPSNRRALRLYRHLGYVVIGRRPRYYADGEDALVMTLEIGPRAGPS
;
A
#
# COMPACT_ATOMS: atom_id res chain seq x y z
N MET A 1 7.23 -9.03 12.39
CA MET A 1 5.92 -8.40 12.38
C MET A 1 6.05 -6.96 12.87
N ALA A 2 5.60 -5.99 12.11
CA ALA A 2 5.63 -4.61 12.55
C ALA A 2 4.69 -4.47 13.76
N ALA A 3 5.17 -3.78 14.78
CA ALA A 3 4.36 -3.54 15.98
C ALA A 3 3.37 -2.43 15.68
N LEU A 4 2.08 -2.75 15.65
CA LEU A 4 1.03 -1.76 15.59
C LEU A 4 0.80 -1.15 16.97
N ALA A 5 0.28 0.08 17.00
CA ALA A 5 -0.19 0.67 18.22
C ALA A 5 -1.27 -0.21 18.85
N LYS A 6 -1.38 -0.18 20.16
CA LYS A 6 -2.43 -0.93 20.86
C LYS A 6 -3.82 -0.53 20.34
N GLY A 7 -4.71 -1.49 20.26
CA GLY A 7 -6.08 -1.26 19.82
C GLY A 7 -6.31 -1.51 18.35
N PHE A 8 -5.30 -1.95 17.61
CA PHE A 8 -5.41 -2.23 16.18
C PHE A 8 -5.08 -3.66 15.85
N LEU A 9 -5.84 -4.24 14.93
CA LEU A 9 -5.64 -5.60 14.42
C LEU A 9 -5.35 -5.53 12.94
N ILE A 10 -4.30 -6.23 12.52
CA ILE A 10 -3.93 -6.33 11.10
C ILE A 10 -4.11 -7.78 10.65
N ARG A 11 -4.68 -7.97 9.48
CA ARG A 11 -4.84 -9.29 8.88
C ARG A 11 -4.92 -9.23 7.37
N ALA A 12 -4.89 -10.38 6.72
CA ALA A 12 -5.12 -10.46 5.29
C ALA A 12 -6.55 -10.02 4.95
N ALA A 13 -6.69 -9.33 3.83
CA ALA A 13 -8.00 -8.89 3.36
C ALA A 13 -8.81 -10.09 2.87
N ARG A 14 -10.11 -10.02 3.11
CA ARG A 14 -11.09 -11.01 2.66
C ARG A 14 -12.15 -10.33 1.81
N GLU A 15 -12.90 -11.13 1.06
CA GLU A 15 -13.97 -10.59 0.22
C GLU A 15 -14.98 -9.78 1.03
N GLU A 16 -15.29 -10.21 2.26
CA GLU A 16 -16.21 -9.51 3.15
C GLU A 16 -15.72 -8.11 3.56
N ASP A 17 -14.43 -7.80 3.42
CA ASP A 17 -13.90 -6.48 3.72
C ASP A 17 -14.12 -5.48 2.60
N VAL A 18 -14.44 -5.94 1.39
CA VAL A 18 -14.48 -5.09 0.21
C VAL A 18 -15.45 -3.91 0.35
N PRO A 19 -16.68 -4.08 0.86
CA PRO A 19 -17.57 -2.92 0.99
C PRO A 19 -17.01 -1.79 1.82
N VAL A 20 -16.38 -2.09 2.96
CA VAL A 20 -15.81 -1.05 3.82
C VAL A 20 -14.51 -0.48 3.27
N VAL A 21 -13.71 -1.31 2.58
CA VAL A 21 -12.51 -0.82 1.88
C VAL A 21 -12.92 0.16 0.78
N ALA A 22 -13.90 -0.20 -0.04
CA ALA A 22 -14.38 0.67 -1.12
C ALA A 22 -14.97 1.97 -0.59
N ALA A 23 -15.65 1.92 0.55
CA ALA A 23 -16.20 3.12 1.19
C ALA A 23 -15.09 4.06 1.67
N LEU A 24 -14.04 3.52 2.29
CA LEU A 24 -12.90 4.33 2.71
C LEU A 24 -12.15 4.88 1.51
N GLU A 25 -11.96 4.08 0.48
CA GLU A 25 -11.32 4.52 -0.76
C GLU A 25 -12.05 5.74 -1.35
N ALA A 26 -13.38 5.69 -1.38
CA ALA A 26 -14.19 6.78 -1.91
C ALA A 26 -14.05 8.07 -1.08
N GLU A 27 -13.77 7.95 0.21
CA GLU A 27 -13.54 9.11 1.06
C GLU A 27 -12.19 9.77 0.83
N VAL A 28 -11.15 8.99 0.60
CA VAL A 28 -9.77 9.49 0.64
C VAL A 28 -9.16 9.75 -0.72
N PHE A 29 -9.66 9.15 -1.78
CA PHE A 29 -9.08 9.31 -3.11
C PHE A 29 -10.04 10.02 -4.07
N PRO A 30 -9.52 10.93 -4.93
CA PRO A 30 -10.36 11.64 -5.89
C PRO A 30 -10.90 10.75 -7.01
N ASP A 31 -10.20 9.64 -7.33
CA ASP A 31 -10.62 8.66 -8.33
C ASP A 31 -10.58 7.26 -7.72
N PRO A 32 -11.54 6.94 -6.83
CA PRO A 32 -11.51 5.68 -6.10
C PRO A 32 -11.71 4.49 -7.02
N TRP A 33 -11.06 3.37 -6.66
CA TRP A 33 -11.37 2.09 -7.29
C TRP A 33 -12.79 1.69 -6.93
N PRO A 34 -13.60 1.25 -7.90
CA PRO A 34 -14.91 0.70 -7.58
C PRO A 34 -14.79 -0.66 -6.88
N ALA A 35 -15.83 -1.03 -6.14
CA ALA A 35 -15.83 -2.25 -5.34
C ALA A 35 -15.48 -3.49 -6.16
N HIS A 36 -15.93 -3.58 -7.43
CA HIS A 36 -15.68 -4.77 -8.24
C HIS A 36 -14.19 -5.02 -8.51
N LEU A 37 -13.37 -3.96 -8.56
CA LEU A 37 -11.91 -4.14 -8.71
C LEU A 37 -11.31 -4.75 -7.45
N TYR A 38 -11.77 -4.34 -6.27
CA TYR A 38 -11.31 -4.93 -5.03
C TYR A 38 -11.73 -6.40 -4.90
N ILE A 39 -12.95 -6.72 -5.33
CA ILE A 39 -13.42 -8.11 -5.33
C ILE A 39 -12.53 -8.97 -6.22
N GLN A 40 -12.15 -8.45 -7.40
CA GLN A 40 -11.27 -9.16 -8.31
C GLN A 40 -9.88 -9.38 -7.72
N GLU A 41 -9.39 -8.42 -6.93
CA GLU A 41 -8.06 -8.51 -6.32
C GLU A 41 -7.98 -9.50 -5.17
N VAL A 42 -9.03 -9.56 -4.35
CA VAL A 42 -9.03 -10.43 -3.18
C VAL A 42 -9.10 -11.89 -3.63
N GLY A 43 -8.21 -12.71 -3.10
CA GLY A 43 -8.16 -14.13 -3.42
C GLY A 43 -7.35 -14.50 -4.66
N GLN A 44 -6.84 -13.52 -5.41
CA GLN A 44 -5.94 -13.81 -6.52
C GLN A 44 -4.58 -14.29 -5.99
N PRO A 45 -3.88 -15.15 -6.76
CA PRO A 45 -2.54 -15.54 -6.36
C PRO A 45 -1.57 -14.36 -6.50
N LEU A 46 -0.43 -14.47 -5.82
CA LEU A 46 0.64 -13.46 -5.87
C LEU A 46 0.17 -12.09 -5.39
N ARG A 47 -0.68 -12.08 -4.36
CA ARG A 47 -1.21 -10.87 -3.74
C ARG A 47 -0.78 -10.79 -2.29
N TYR A 48 -0.59 -9.58 -1.83
CA TYR A 48 -0.33 -9.29 -0.43
C TYR A 48 -1.24 -8.12 -0.04
N HIS A 49 -2.41 -8.46 0.48
CA HIS A 49 -3.44 -7.47 0.84
C HIS A 49 -3.66 -7.52 2.33
N ARG A 50 -3.63 -6.35 2.98
CA ARG A 50 -3.80 -6.21 4.42
C ARG A 50 -4.86 -5.18 4.75
N VAL A 51 -5.63 -5.46 5.77
CA VAL A 51 -6.60 -4.54 6.36
C VAL A 51 -6.30 -4.36 7.82
N VAL A 52 -6.58 -3.17 8.34
CA VAL A 52 -6.36 -2.83 9.74
C VAL A 52 -7.69 -2.38 10.32
N TYR A 53 -8.08 -3.02 11.40
CA TYR A 53 -9.32 -2.71 12.12
C TYR A 53 -9.01 -2.28 13.54
N THR A 54 -9.88 -1.44 14.12
CA THR A 54 -9.88 -1.22 15.57
C THR A 54 -10.43 -2.48 16.25
N GLU A 55 -10.21 -2.58 17.56
CA GLU A 55 -10.73 -3.72 18.33
C GLU A 55 -12.25 -3.81 18.29
N ASP A 56 -12.94 -2.67 18.12
CA ASP A 56 -14.39 -2.64 18.02
C ASP A 56 -14.91 -2.71 16.58
N GLY A 57 -14.04 -3.04 15.62
CA GLY A 57 -14.46 -3.47 14.30
C GLY A 57 -14.55 -2.41 13.22
N PHE A 58 -13.90 -1.25 13.38
CA PHE A 58 -13.85 -0.22 12.33
C PHE A 58 -12.61 -0.37 11.48
N LEU A 59 -12.78 -0.37 10.16
CA LEU A 59 -11.66 -0.33 9.22
C LEU A 59 -10.99 1.05 9.28
N VAL A 60 -9.70 1.07 9.55
CA VAL A 60 -8.94 2.31 9.69
C VAL A 60 -7.79 2.46 8.71
N ALA A 61 -7.36 1.37 8.07
CA ALA A 61 -6.29 1.43 7.08
C ALA A 61 -6.26 0.16 6.24
N TYR A 62 -5.64 0.23 5.09
CA TYR A 62 -5.42 -0.95 4.26
C TYR A 62 -4.21 -0.74 3.34
N LEU A 63 -3.64 -1.85 2.89
CA LEU A 63 -2.60 -1.89 1.88
C LEU A 63 -2.91 -3.04 0.93
N PHE A 64 -2.92 -2.75 -0.37
CA PHE A 64 -3.09 -3.76 -1.41
C PHE A 64 -1.84 -3.78 -2.28
N ALA A 65 -1.26 -4.95 -2.43
CA ALA A 65 -0.03 -5.13 -3.20
C ALA A 65 -0.09 -6.42 -4.00
N CYS A 66 0.65 -6.46 -5.10
CA CYS A 66 0.76 -7.66 -5.91
C CYS A 66 2.22 -7.90 -6.31
N TRP A 67 2.58 -9.16 -6.43
CA TRP A 67 3.88 -9.56 -6.95
C TRP A 67 3.91 -9.39 -8.47
N GLN A 68 4.94 -8.73 -8.96
CA GLN A 68 5.18 -8.58 -10.40
C GLN A 68 6.62 -9.03 -10.65
N VAL A 69 6.78 -10.23 -11.18
CA VAL A 69 8.07 -10.85 -11.43
C VAL A 69 8.89 -10.87 -10.14
N ASP A 70 9.83 -9.94 -9.98
CA ASP A 70 10.75 -9.89 -8.85
C ASP A 70 10.58 -8.63 -7.98
N GLU A 71 9.43 -7.98 -8.09
CA GLU A 71 9.10 -6.80 -7.30
C GLU A 71 7.75 -6.95 -6.63
N LEU A 72 7.59 -6.31 -5.46
CA LEU A 72 6.27 -6.17 -4.85
C LEU A 72 5.74 -4.79 -5.20
N HIS A 73 4.64 -4.76 -5.95
CA HIS A 73 4.00 -3.52 -6.38
C HIS A 73 2.92 -3.14 -5.38
N VAL A 74 3.14 -2.05 -4.66
CA VAL A 74 2.13 -1.51 -3.74
C VAL A 74 1.13 -0.72 -4.58
N LEU A 75 -0.09 -1.26 -4.68
CA LEU A 75 -1.15 -0.69 -5.51
C LEU A 75 -1.90 0.42 -4.80
N LYS A 76 -2.20 0.21 -3.52
CA LYS A 76 -2.94 1.15 -2.70
C LYS A 76 -2.49 1.05 -1.25
N VAL A 77 -2.39 2.19 -0.60
CA VAL A 77 -2.27 2.28 0.86
C VAL A 77 -3.07 3.50 1.30
N ALA A 78 -3.89 3.33 2.31
CA ALA A 78 -4.74 4.40 2.80
C ALA A 78 -4.95 4.29 4.30
N THR A 79 -5.15 5.45 4.94
CA THR A 79 -5.50 5.54 6.35
C THR A 79 -6.72 6.42 6.47
N HIS A 80 -7.67 6.00 7.31
CA HIS A 80 -8.84 6.81 7.62
C HIS A 80 -8.40 8.15 8.19
N PRO A 81 -8.97 9.28 7.73
CA PRO A 81 -8.51 10.61 8.16
C PRO A 81 -8.48 10.81 9.67
N LEU A 82 -9.43 10.22 10.41
CA LEU A 82 -9.49 10.33 11.86
C LEU A 82 -8.39 9.52 12.58
N HIS A 83 -7.69 8.65 11.87
CA HIS A 83 -6.66 7.79 12.44
C HIS A 83 -5.27 8.08 11.87
N GLU A 84 -5.13 9.18 11.14
CA GLU A 84 -3.82 9.61 10.66
C GLU A 84 -2.91 10.01 11.83
N GLY A 85 -1.60 9.91 11.60
CA GLY A 85 -0.64 10.26 12.63
C GLY A 85 -0.41 9.19 13.69
N LYS A 86 -1.00 8.00 13.53
CA LYS A 86 -0.84 6.88 14.46
C LYS A 86 0.14 5.82 13.96
N GLY A 87 0.82 6.08 12.85
CA GLY A 87 1.82 5.16 12.31
C GLY A 87 1.25 3.96 11.57
N LEU A 88 -0.03 3.96 11.20
CA LEU A 88 -0.65 2.82 10.52
C LEU A 88 -0.07 2.56 9.13
N ALA A 89 0.05 3.62 8.33
CA ALA A 89 0.65 3.49 6.99
C ALA A 89 2.11 3.06 7.08
N THR A 90 2.86 3.62 8.02
CA THR A 90 4.25 3.24 8.25
C THR A 90 4.36 1.76 8.61
N SER A 91 3.49 1.27 9.50
CA SER A 91 3.48 -0.14 9.89
C SER A 91 3.12 -1.05 8.72
N LEU A 92 2.12 -0.67 7.92
CA LEU A 92 1.73 -1.43 6.74
C LEU A 92 2.87 -1.51 5.71
N MET A 93 3.54 -0.40 5.47
CA MET A 93 4.67 -0.36 4.54
C MET A 93 5.86 -1.16 5.06
N ALA A 94 6.10 -1.14 6.38
CA ALA A 94 7.15 -1.95 6.98
C ALA A 94 6.87 -3.45 6.82
N GLU A 95 5.63 -3.87 7.01
CA GLU A 95 5.26 -5.27 6.80
C GLU A 95 5.36 -5.67 5.33
N ALA A 96 4.98 -4.79 4.41
CA ALA A 96 5.13 -5.04 2.98
C ALA A 96 6.61 -5.23 2.61
N LYS A 97 7.49 -4.45 3.20
CA LYS A 97 8.94 -4.61 2.99
C LYS A 97 9.43 -5.98 3.48
N VAL A 98 8.98 -6.41 4.66
CA VAL A 98 9.32 -7.74 5.18
C VAL A 98 8.82 -8.84 4.25
N GLU A 99 7.60 -8.69 3.74
CA GLU A 99 7.06 -9.65 2.78
C GLU A 99 7.89 -9.71 1.50
N ALA A 100 8.28 -8.54 0.98
CA ALA A 100 9.13 -8.45 -0.21
C ALA A 100 10.48 -9.13 0.03
N GLU A 101 11.09 -8.89 1.18
CA GLU A 101 12.38 -9.51 1.55
C GLU A 101 12.27 -11.02 1.64
N ARG A 102 11.21 -11.53 2.28
CA ARG A 102 10.97 -12.97 2.41
C ARG A 102 10.80 -13.65 1.06
N GLY A 103 10.16 -12.97 0.13
CA GLY A 103 9.93 -13.50 -1.21
C GLY A 103 11.09 -13.33 -2.16
N GLY A 104 12.20 -12.74 -1.73
CA GLY A 104 13.38 -12.53 -2.57
C GLY A 104 13.22 -11.42 -3.58
N ALA A 105 12.38 -10.43 -3.31
CA ALA A 105 12.19 -9.31 -4.22
C ALA A 105 13.44 -8.45 -4.34
N HIS A 106 13.65 -7.87 -5.51
CA HIS A 106 14.66 -6.84 -5.70
C HIS A 106 14.25 -5.51 -5.11
N GLY A 107 12.95 -5.28 -5.00
CA GLY A 107 12.47 -4.03 -4.47
C GLY A 107 10.95 -3.98 -4.37
N LEU A 108 10.48 -2.83 -3.89
CA LEU A 108 9.08 -2.46 -3.93
C LEU A 108 8.92 -1.27 -4.86
N VAL A 109 7.79 -1.21 -5.55
CA VAL A 109 7.49 -0.11 -6.46
C VAL A 109 6.07 0.38 -6.21
N LEU A 110 5.85 1.68 -6.40
CA LEU A 110 4.53 2.29 -6.26
C LEU A 110 4.42 3.50 -7.17
N GLU A 111 3.17 3.89 -7.44
CA GLU A 111 2.84 5.17 -8.09
C GLU A 111 2.18 6.07 -7.06
N VAL A 112 2.47 7.37 -7.16
CA VAL A 112 1.89 8.36 -6.26
C VAL A 112 1.67 9.67 -7.00
N ARG A 113 0.57 10.37 -6.69
CA ARG A 113 0.30 11.69 -7.25
C ARG A 113 1.30 12.70 -6.72
N PRO A 114 1.86 13.57 -7.57
CA PRO A 114 2.69 14.69 -7.07
C PRO A 114 1.94 15.57 -6.07
N SER A 115 0.62 15.68 -6.22
CA SER A 115 -0.21 16.49 -5.31
C SER A 115 -0.40 15.83 -3.93
N ASN A 116 -0.16 14.53 -3.82
CA ASN A 116 -0.29 13.83 -2.55
C ASN A 116 0.99 14.02 -1.72
N ARG A 117 1.17 15.21 -1.19
CA ARG A 117 2.39 15.59 -0.48
C ARG A 117 2.64 14.76 0.77
N ARG A 118 1.57 14.37 1.45
CA ARG A 118 1.66 13.55 2.65
C ARG A 118 2.25 12.17 2.33
N ALA A 119 1.73 11.52 1.30
CA ALA A 119 2.24 10.23 0.86
C ALA A 119 3.68 10.34 0.38
N LEU A 120 4.00 11.37 -0.39
CA LEU A 120 5.38 11.60 -0.85
C LEU A 120 6.36 11.73 0.31
N ARG A 121 5.99 12.48 1.35
CA ARG A 121 6.85 12.61 2.54
C ARG A 121 7.04 11.28 3.23
N LEU A 122 5.96 10.50 3.37
CA LEU A 122 6.04 9.17 3.98
C LEU A 122 6.98 8.27 3.19
N TYR A 123 6.78 8.16 1.89
CA TYR A 123 7.59 7.25 1.08
C TYR A 123 9.06 7.67 1.04
N ARG A 124 9.34 8.96 0.92
CA ARG A 124 10.72 9.46 1.00
C ARG A 124 11.35 9.16 2.35
N HIS A 125 10.61 9.34 3.42
CA HIS A 125 11.09 9.04 4.77
C HIS A 125 11.43 7.54 4.91
N LEU A 126 10.68 6.68 4.23
CA LEU A 126 10.92 5.24 4.23
C LEU A 126 12.04 4.81 3.28
N GLY A 127 12.64 5.75 2.55
CA GLY A 127 13.77 5.46 1.68
C GLY A 127 13.41 5.29 0.21
N TYR A 128 12.16 5.46 -0.17
CA TYR A 128 11.75 5.39 -1.58
C TYR A 128 12.28 6.59 -2.35
N VAL A 129 12.65 6.36 -3.60
CA VAL A 129 13.16 7.41 -4.49
C VAL A 129 12.35 7.42 -5.78
N VAL A 130 12.22 8.60 -6.39
CA VAL A 130 11.52 8.75 -7.66
C VAL A 130 12.43 8.24 -8.78
N ILE A 131 11.93 7.31 -9.58
CA ILE A 131 12.67 6.74 -10.72
C ILE A 131 12.03 7.09 -12.07
N GLY A 132 10.85 7.67 -12.06
CA GLY A 132 10.18 8.00 -13.31
C GLY A 132 8.85 8.70 -13.07
N ARG A 133 8.20 8.99 -14.18
CA ARG A 133 6.91 9.67 -14.19
C ARG A 133 6.04 9.04 -15.27
N ARG A 134 4.77 8.79 -14.96
CA ARG A 134 3.78 8.33 -15.93
C ARG A 134 2.85 9.51 -16.24
N PRO A 135 2.94 10.10 -17.43
CA PRO A 135 2.09 11.24 -17.77
C PRO A 135 0.62 10.86 -17.82
N ARG A 136 -0.24 11.71 -17.27
CA ARG A 136 -1.70 11.55 -17.31
C ARG A 136 -2.16 10.16 -16.88
N TYR A 137 -1.59 9.67 -15.80
CA TYR A 137 -1.84 8.32 -15.31
C TYR A 137 -3.21 8.19 -14.66
N TYR A 138 -3.63 9.22 -13.90
CA TYR A 138 -4.90 9.19 -13.17
C TYR A 138 -6.03 9.73 -14.03
N ALA A 139 -7.28 9.35 -13.68
CA ALA A 139 -8.46 9.69 -14.47
C ALA A 139 -8.66 11.20 -14.64
N ASP A 140 -8.21 12.01 -13.68
CA ASP A 140 -8.30 13.47 -13.74
C ASP A 140 -7.15 14.13 -14.51
N GLY A 141 -6.26 13.33 -15.09
CA GLY A 141 -5.16 13.82 -15.90
C GLY A 141 -3.88 14.09 -15.12
N GLU A 142 -3.86 13.91 -13.83
CA GLU A 142 -2.62 14.08 -13.05
C GLU A 142 -1.62 12.98 -13.39
N ASP A 143 -0.34 13.34 -13.44
CA ASP A 143 0.74 12.38 -13.61
C ASP A 143 0.89 11.52 -12.37
N ALA A 144 1.54 10.37 -12.53
CA ALA A 144 2.04 9.59 -11.40
C ALA A 144 3.55 9.70 -11.33
N LEU A 145 4.08 9.87 -10.13
CA LEU A 145 5.50 9.63 -9.87
C LEU A 145 5.66 8.15 -9.57
N VAL A 146 6.66 7.53 -10.19
CA VAL A 146 7.00 6.13 -9.91
C VAL A 146 8.14 6.15 -8.91
N MET A 147 7.93 5.50 -7.77
CA MET A 147 8.93 5.43 -6.71
C MET A 147 9.30 3.98 -6.43
N THR A 148 10.54 3.76 -6.05
CA THR A 148 11.04 2.42 -5.72
C THR A 148 11.90 2.44 -4.47
N LEU A 149 11.88 1.32 -3.75
CA LEU A 149 12.81 1.01 -2.68
C LEU A 149 13.55 -0.26 -3.07
N GLU A 150 14.85 -0.16 -3.30
CA GLU A 150 15.67 -1.33 -3.58
C GLU A 150 15.97 -2.06 -2.28
N ILE A 151 15.68 -3.36 -2.28
CA ILE A 151 15.99 -4.23 -1.15
C ILE A 151 16.78 -5.44 -1.58
N GLY A 152 17.15 -5.51 -2.85
CA GLY A 152 17.68 -6.63 -3.59
C GLY A 152 18.39 -7.72 -2.81
N PRO A 153 18.63 -8.88 -3.42
CA PRO A 153 19.44 -9.87 -2.74
C PRO A 153 20.69 -9.14 -2.32
N ARG A 154 20.95 -9.14 -1.03
CA ARG A 154 22.22 -8.64 -0.56
C ARG A 154 23.24 -9.22 -1.49
N ALA A 155 24.07 -8.35 -2.06
CA ALA A 155 25.19 -8.80 -2.82
C ALA A 155 25.78 -9.95 -2.02
N GLY A 156 25.43 -11.15 -2.44
CA GLY A 156 26.13 -12.29 -1.94
C GLY A 156 27.59 -12.02 -2.16
N PRO A 157 28.47 -12.72 -1.50
CA PRO A 157 29.87 -12.62 -1.81
C PRO A 157 29.98 -12.90 -3.29
N SER A 158 30.07 -11.86 -4.02
CA SER A 158 30.34 -12.01 -5.44
C SER A 158 31.69 -12.65 -5.57
#